data_f258c3716862346b70070dc8c88c6847
#
_entry.id   f258c3716862346b70070dc8c88c6847
#
_cell.length_a   1.000
_cell.length_b   1.000
_cell.length_c   1.000
_cell.angle_alpha   90.00
_cell.angle_beta   90.00
_cell.angle_gamma   90.00
#
_symmetry.space_group_name_H-M   'P 1'
#
loop_
_entity.id
_entity.type
_entity.pdbx_description
1 polymer ?
#
loop_
_entity_poly.entity_id
_entity_poly.type
_entity_poly.pdbx_seq_one_letter_code
_entity_poly.pdbx_strand_id
1 'polypeptide(L)'
;MSNRILVPENVHFLRILLANFSRVKIDSPIGRCYNNVVYVYVFNNMRNGVTGMAGELRIKAGTKLRMALDVPIGQTPEFGLVCTFVKSLDTASFLISIPMQEGKALPLDEAQKLLICFGSGADMQIVAGYADDVVKEGIRRCWKIRRVSEQRQFFRRSDERLRATIPIQYTQPTWPANEDGVIPPEEGMTLDISAGGLACYLNRGMNVGEVCEMTLPTIGTTREGHEIRGAVAVICWTREAPKGSPFRRVAGFQFRFADSVERQQMQDYVNTIKKRYKL
;
A
#
# COMPACT_ATOMS: atom_id res chain seq x y z
N MET A 1 -32.04 -29.44 27.41
CA MET A 1 -32.18 -28.56 26.21
C MET A 1 -30.82 -28.04 25.85
N SER A 2 -30.21 -28.61 24.80
CA SER A 2 -28.83 -28.31 24.37
C SER A 2 -28.86 -27.31 23.24
N ASN A 3 -28.41 -26.08 23.48
CA ASN A 3 -28.22 -25.05 22.46
C ASN A 3 -27.01 -25.39 21.60
N ARG A 4 -27.24 -25.95 20.41
CA ARG A 4 -26.23 -26.04 19.36
C ARG A 4 -26.10 -24.67 18.71
N ILE A 5 -24.96 -24.02 18.94
CA ILE A 5 -24.55 -22.84 18.18
C ILE A 5 -24.15 -23.31 16.79
N LEU A 6 -24.90 -22.92 15.76
CA LEU A 6 -24.58 -23.10 14.36
C LEU A 6 -23.37 -22.19 14.04
N VAL A 7 -22.20 -22.79 13.86
CA VAL A 7 -20.98 -22.11 13.35
C VAL A 7 -21.11 -22.05 11.84
N PRO A 8 -21.00 -20.86 11.20
CA PRO A 8 -21.12 -20.74 9.74
C PRO A 8 -20.01 -21.55 9.05
N GLU A 9 -20.34 -22.25 7.96
CA GLU A 9 -19.45 -23.12 7.18
C GLU A 9 -18.17 -22.43 6.68
N ASN A 10 -18.13 -21.12 6.64
CA ASN A 10 -16.96 -20.32 6.23
C ASN A 10 -15.75 -20.41 7.16
N VAL A 11 -15.92 -20.84 8.42
CA VAL A 11 -14.82 -20.96 9.39
C VAL A 11 -13.99 -22.24 9.14
N HIS A 12 -14.62 -23.26 8.56
CA HIS A 12 -13.91 -24.52 8.22
C HIS A 12 -12.93 -24.31 7.05
N PHE A 13 -13.31 -23.48 6.09
CA PHE A 13 -12.46 -23.14 4.94
C PHE A 13 -11.20 -22.35 5.38
N LEU A 14 -11.34 -21.46 6.35
CA LEU A 14 -10.22 -20.69 6.92
C LEU A 14 -9.20 -21.62 7.64
N ARG A 15 -9.68 -22.67 8.35
CA ARG A 15 -8.82 -23.66 9.02
C ARG A 15 -8.05 -24.53 8.03
N ILE A 16 -8.66 -24.92 6.91
CA ILE A 16 -7.99 -25.72 5.87
C ILE A 16 -6.93 -24.88 5.15
N LEU A 17 -7.18 -23.58 4.93
CA LEU A 17 -6.19 -22.67 4.34
C LEU A 17 -4.96 -22.49 5.26
N LEU A 18 -5.17 -22.28 6.55
CA LEU A 18 -4.08 -22.15 7.54
C LEU A 18 -3.29 -23.45 7.72
N ALA A 19 -3.94 -24.63 7.65
CA ALA A 19 -3.29 -25.92 7.77
C ALA A 19 -2.41 -26.28 6.54
N ASN A 20 -2.78 -25.80 5.35
CA ASN A 20 -1.98 -26.00 4.13
C ASN A 20 -0.80 -25.02 4.03
N PHE A 21 -0.86 -23.85 4.68
CA PHE A 21 0.25 -22.89 4.73
C PHE A 21 1.40 -23.34 5.65
N SER A 22 1.13 -24.15 6.67
CA SER A 22 2.17 -24.69 7.58
C SER A 22 3.12 -25.71 6.92
N ARG A 23 2.85 -26.16 5.69
CA ARG A 23 3.71 -27.11 4.94
C ARG A 23 4.54 -26.48 3.83
N VAL A 24 4.38 -25.20 3.54
CA VAL A 24 5.25 -24.48 2.59
C VAL A 24 6.40 -23.88 3.38
N LYS A 25 7.58 -24.51 3.31
CA LYS A 25 8.83 -23.89 3.74
C LYS A 25 9.06 -22.67 2.84
N ILE A 26 8.77 -21.50 3.36
CA ILE A 26 9.12 -20.24 2.73
C ILE A 26 10.48 -19.83 3.30
N ASP A 27 11.54 -20.16 2.60
CA ASP A 27 12.85 -19.57 2.80
C ASP A 27 12.81 -18.13 2.24
N SER A 28 12.30 -17.22 3.05
CA SER A 28 12.28 -15.79 2.75
C SER A 28 12.36 -15.02 4.07
N PRO A 29 13.20 -13.98 4.16
CA PRO A 29 13.38 -13.24 5.40
C PRO A 29 12.06 -12.62 5.85
N ILE A 30 11.78 -12.82 7.11
CA ILE A 30 10.62 -12.43 7.89
C ILE A 30 10.24 -10.97 7.60
N GLY A 31 9.08 -10.73 7.00
CA GLY A 31 8.55 -9.37 6.85
C GLY A 31 7.53 -9.12 5.73
N ARG A 32 7.26 -10.08 4.84
CA ARG A 32 6.31 -9.90 3.71
C ARG A 32 4.94 -10.56 3.89
N CYS A 33 4.72 -11.34 4.94
CA CYS A 33 3.57 -12.25 5.01
C CYS A 33 2.21 -11.60 5.21
N TYR A 34 2.08 -10.46 5.89
CA TYR A 34 0.77 -9.90 6.19
C TYR A 34 0.11 -9.15 5.03
N ASN A 35 0.89 -8.46 4.21
CA ASN A 35 0.34 -7.80 3.02
C ASN A 35 -0.07 -8.79 1.93
N ASN A 36 0.62 -9.93 1.82
CA ASN A 36 0.37 -10.95 0.80
C ASN A 36 -0.94 -11.71 1.04
N VAL A 37 -1.36 -11.94 2.29
CA VAL A 37 -2.59 -12.70 2.60
C VAL A 37 -3.83 -11.95 2.12
N VAL A 38 -3.89 -10.64 2.31
CA VAL A 38 -5.02 -9.82 1.85
C VAL A 38 -5.04 -9.75 0.31
N TYR A 39 -3.89 -9.61 -0.33
CA TYR A 39 -3.78 -9.62 -1.78
C TYR A 39 -4.20 -10.97 -2.39
N VAL A 40 -3.72 -12.08 -1.84
CA VAL A 40 -4.07 -13.43 -2.30
C VAL A 40 -5.57 -13.70 -2.15
N TYR A 41 -6.19 -13.27 -1.04
CA TYR A 41 -7.62 -13.46 -0.81
C TYR A 41 -8.48 -12.65 -1.80
N VAL A 42 -8.15 -11.39 -2.02
CA VAL A 42 -8.85 -10.53 -3.00
C VAL A 42 -8.67 -11.09 -4.42
N PHE A 43 -7.46 -11.53 -4.78
CA PHE A 43 -7.15 -12.09 -6.09
C PHE A 43 -7.85 -13.41 -6.36
N ASN A 44 -7.85 -14.34 -5.41
CA ASN A 44 -8.49 -15.64 -5.60
C ASN A 44 -10.02 -15.50 -5.75
N ASN A 45 -10.66 -14.61 -5.01
CA ASN A 45 -12.07 -14.34 -5.17
C ASN A 45 -12.40 -13.64 -6.49
N MET A 46 -11.50 -12.85 -7.06
CA MET A 46 -11.64 -12.26 -8.39
C MET A 46 -11.45 -13.30 -9.51
N ARG A 47 -10.65 -14.35 -9.30
CA ARG A 47 -10.42 -15.44 -10.27
C ARG A 47 -11.57 -16.43 -10.34
N ASN A 48 -12.22 -16.70 -9.22
CA ASN A 48 -13.26 -17.74 -9.11
C ASN A 48 -14.63 -17.30 -9.61
N GLY A 49 -14.70 -16.26 -10.47
CA GLY A 49 -15.86 -15.95 -11.30
C GLY A 49 -17.18 -15.96 -10.53
N VAL A 50 -17.33 -15.13 -9.50
CA VAL A 50 -18.67 -14.82 -9.00
C VAL A 50 -19.36 -14.00 -10.10
N THR A 51 -20.17 -14.67 -10.90
CA THR A 51 -21.05 -14.08 -11.92
C THR A 51 -22.22 -13.34 -11.25
N GLY A 52 -21.91 -12.36 -10.41
CA GLY A 52 -22.86 -11.35 -9.99
C GLY A 52 -22.93 -10.30 -11.09
N MET A 53 -24.13 -9.90 -11.49
CA MET A 53 -24.32 -8.77 -12.41
C MET A 53 -23.60 -7.54 -11.82
N ALA A 54 -22.55 -7.14 -12.48
CA ALA A 54 -21.73 -6.02 -12.07
C ALA A 54 -22.57 -4.74 -12.13
N GLY A 55 -22.83 -4.10 -11.00
CA GLY A 55 -23.44 -2.78 -10.96
C GLY A 55 -22.65 -1.77 -11.82
N GLU A 56 -23.24 -0.65 -12.16
CA GLU A 56 -22.62 0.39 -12.98
C GLU A 56 -21.29 0.87 -12.39
N LEU A 57 -20.29 1.07 -13.24
CA LEU A 57 -19.00 1.64 -12.82
C LEU A 57 -19.15 3.12 -12.47
N ARG A 58 -18.93 3.46 -11.21
CA ARG A 58 -19.01 4.84 -10.71
C ARG A 58 -17.67 5.55 -10.85
N ILE A 59 -17.24 5.80 -12.09
CA ILE A 59 -16.00 6.52 -12.39
C ILE A 59 -16.32 7.72 -13.28
N LYS A 60 -15.77 8.88 -12.96
CA LYS A 60 -15.89 10.09 -13.80
C LYS A 60 -14.90 10.02 -14.96
N ALA A 61 -15.32 10.47 -16.15
CA ALA A 61 -14.42 10.66 -17.29
C ALA A 61 -13.23 11.54 -16.88
N GLY A 62 -12.04 11.22 -17.37
CA GLY A 62 -10.80 11.90 -17.01
C GLY A 62 -10.14 11.39 -15.70
N THR A 63 -10.77 10.49 -14.95
CA THR A 63 -10.15 9.89 -13.76
C THR A 63 -8.90 9.11 -14.14
N LYS A 64 -7.79 9.40 -13.44
CA LYS A 64 -6.55 8.64 -13.57
C LYS A 64 -6.72 7.26 -12.96
N LEU A 65 -6.39 6.25 -13.74
CA LEU A 65 -6.39 4.85 -13.36
C LEU A 65 -4.95 4.36 -13.22
N ARG A 66 -4.72 3.46 -12.28
CA ARG A 66 -3.49 2.69 -12.19
C ARG A 66 -3.79 1.24 -12.50
N MET A 67 -2.96 0.61 -13.29
CA MET A 67 -3.17 -0.78 -13.69
C MET A 67 -1.96 -1.62 -13.38
N ALA A 68 -2.23 -2.89 -13.10
CA ALA A 68 -1.26 -3.96 -13.06
C ALA A 68 -1.69 -5.05 -14.04
N LEU A 69 -0.73 -5.69 -14.67
CA LEU A 69 -0.97 -6.94 -15.38
C LEU A 69 -1.29 -8.03 -14.36
N ASP A 70 -2.10 -9.02 -14.75
CA ASP A 70 -2.34 -10.17 -13.88
C ASP A 70 -1.02 -10.92 -13.66
N VAL A 71 -0.70 -11.15 -12.41
CA VAL A 71 0.52 -11.84 -12.01
C VAL A 71 0.18 -13.23 -11.45
N PRO A 72 1.12 -14.20 -11.52
CA PRO A 72 0.93 -15.52 -10.92
C PRO A 72 0.52 -15.47 -9.45
N ILE A 73 -0.12 -16.54 -8.97
CA ILE A 73 -0.50 -16.67 -7.56
C ILE A 73 0.76 -16.56 -6.68
N GLY A 74 0.70 -15.71 -5.65
CA GLY A 74 1.80 -15.49 -4.71
C GLY A 74 2.70 -14.29 -5.06
N GLN A 75 2.53 -13.67 -6.22
CA GLN A 75 3.20 -12.43 -6.57
C GLN A 75 2.30 -11.21 -6.28
N THR A 76 2.92 -10.11 -5.86
CA THR A 76 2.22 -8.84 -5.65
C THR A 76 2.15 -8.07 -6.98
N PRO A 77 0.95 -7.66 -7.43
CA PRO A 77 0.84 -6.89 -8.66
C PRO A 77 1.44 -5.50 -8.50
N GLU A 78 2.22 -5.10 -9.49
CA GLU A 78 2.78 -3.76 -9.58
C GLU A 78 1.86 -2.85 -10.38
N PHE A 79 1.22 -1.89 -9.73
CA PHE A 79 0.36 -0.88 -10.36
C PHE A 79 1.21 0.26 -10.97
N GLY A 80 2.11 -0.10 -11.88
CA GLY A 80 3.02 0.82 -12.56
C GLY A 80 2.45 1.50 -13.80
N LEU A 81 1.42 0.89 -14.43
CA LEU A 81 0.80 1.43 -15.63
C LEU A 81 -0.21 2.51 -15.26
N VAL A 82 -0.17 3.62 -15.99
CA VAL A 82 -1.08 4.75 -15.79
C VAL A 82 -1.89 4.97 -17.07
N CYS A 83 -3.20 5.11 -16.93
CA CYS A 83 -4.10 5.50 -18.00
C CYS A 83 -5.22 6.40 -17.47
N THR A 84 -6.15 6.76 -18.32
CA THR A 84 -7.30 7.61 -17.97
C THR A 84 -8.59 6.91 -18.36
N PHE A 85 -9.56 6.92 -17.47
CA PHE A 85 -10.91 6.48 -17.79
C PHE A 85 -11.57 7.44 -18.79
N VAL A 86 -12.09 6.91 -19.89
CA VAL A 86 -12.72 7.70 -20.94
C VAL A 86 -14.23 7.73 -20.74
N LYS A 87 -14.88 6.58 -20.81
CA LYS A 87 -16.31 6.43 -20.56
C LYS A 87 -16.70 4.97 -20.32
N SER A 88 -17.83 4.73 -19.68
CA SER A 88 -18.51 3.43 -19.73
C SER A 88 -19.18 3.26 -21.08
N LEU A 89 -19.18 2.05 -21.61
CA LEU A 89 -19.96 1.66 -22.80
C LEU A 89 -21.27 1.02 -22.36
N ASP A 90 -21.17 0.15 -21.37
CA ASP A 90 -22.29 -0.55 -20.72
C ASP A 90 -21.87 -0.96 -19.29
N THR A 91 -22.64 -1.84 -18.64
CA THR A 91 -22.35 -2.34 -17.30
C THR A 91 -21.13 -3.26 -17.25
N ALA A 92 -20.76 -3.87 -18.37
CA ALA A 92 -19.70 -4.86 -18.48
C ALA A 92 -18.47 -4.35 -19.22
N SER A 93 -18.52 -3.17 -19.84
CA SER A 93 -17.37 -2.66 -20.62
C SER A 93 -17.19 -1.15 -20.52
N PHE A 94 -15.95 -0.72 -20.65
CA PHE A 94 -15.56 0.70 -20.60
C PHE A 94 -14.30 0.96 -21.43
N LEU A 95 -14.09 2.23 -21.72
CA LEU A 95 -12.91 2.70 -22.47
C LEU A 95 -11.88 3.34 -21.54
N ILE A 96 -10.62 3.04 -21.82
CA ILE A 96 -9.46 3.68 -21.20
C ILE A 96 -8.53 4.25 -22.29
N SER A 97 -7.78 5.30 -21.97
CA SER A 97 -6.70 5.75 -22.84
C SER A 97 -5.61 4.65 -22.95
N ILE A 98 -4.77 4.75 -23.97
CA ILE A 98 -3.59 3.87 -24.06
C ILE A 98 -2.77 4.01 -22.78
N PRO A 99 -2.42 2.89 -22.11
CA PRO A 99 -1.61 2.93 -20.89
C PRO A 99 -0.22 3.51 -21.14
N MET A 100 0.29 4.19 -20.15
CA MET A 100 1.64 4.77 -20.17
C MET A 100 2.46 4.18 -19.03
N GLN A 101 3.70 3.86 -19.33
CA GLN A 101 4.72 3.49 -18.34
C GLN A 101 5.95 4.36 -18.59
N GLU A 102 6.39 5.09 -17.57
CA GLU A 102 7.54 5.99 -17.66
C GLU A 102 7.48 6.97 -18.85
N GLY A 103 6.28 7.45 -19.18
CA GLY A 103 6.05 8.37 -20.29
C GLY A 103 5.97 7.73 -21.68
N LYS A 104 6.13 6.41 -21.81
CA LYS A 104 6.00 5.68 -23.06
C LYS A 104 4.65 4.97 -23.14
N ALA A 105 4.05 4.97 -24.33
CA ALA A 105 2.83 4.21 -24.58
C ALA A 105 3.14 2.71 -24.52
N LEU A 106 2.37 1.97 -23.74
CA LEU A 106 2.45 0.52 -23.65
C LEU A 106 1.22 -0.09 -24.33
N PRO A 107 1.40 -0.81 -25.45
CA PRO A 107 0.30 -1.58 -26.02
C PRO A 107 -0.06 -2.72 -25.04
N LEU A 108 -1.35 -3.02 -24.93
CA LEU A 108 -1.83 -4.22 -24.27
C LEU A 108 -2.03 -5.31 -25.32
N ASP A 109 -1.86 -6.55 -24.92
CA ASP A 109 -2.26 -7.69 -25.76
C ASP A 109 -3.76 -7.92 -25.61
N GLU A 110 -4.40 -8.38 -26.69
CA GLU A 110 -5.79 -8.80 -26.65
C GLU A 110 -5.97 -9.96 -25.64
N ALA A 111 -7.09 -9.95 -24.94
CA ALA A 111 -7.40 -10.88 -23.86
C ALA A 111 -6.43 -10.81 -22.66
N GLN A 112 -5.55 -9.80 -22.60
CA GLN A 112 -4.70 -9.59 -21.44
C GLN A 112 -5.52 -9.23 -20.21
N LYS A 113 -5.35 -9.99 -19.14
CA LYS A 113 -6.02 -9.75 -17.88
C LYS A 113 -5.35 -8.63 -17.10
N LEU A 114 -6.16 -7.72 -16.60
CA LEU A 114 -5.75 -6.49 -15.94
C LEU A 114 -6.44 -6.33 -14.60
N LEU A 115 -5.73 -5.74 -13.67
CA LEU A 115 -6.27 -5.17 -12.45
C LEU A 115 -6.20 -3.65 -12.53
N ILE A 116 -7.31 -2.99 -12.32
CA ILE A 116 -7.45 -1.56 -12.52
C ILE A 116 -7.89 -0.93 -11.22
N CYS A 117 -7.05 -0.02 -10.69
CA CYS A 117 -7.30 0.76 -9.48
C CYS A 117 -7.61 2.20 -9.81
N PHE A 118 -8.55 2.79 -9.06
CA PHE A 118 -8.91 4.21 -9.12
C PHE A 118 -9.35 4.72 -7.75
N GLY A 119 -9.47 6.04 -7.62
CA GLY A 119 -9.72 6.68 -6.33
C GLY A 119 -8.43 6.99 -5.57
N SER A 120 -8.57 7.42 -4.33
CA SER A 120 -7.44 7.81 -3.47
C SER A 120 -7.74 7.51 -2.00
N GLY A 121 -6.70 7.25 -1.23
CA GLY A 121 -6.82 7.00 0.22
C GLY A 121 -7.70 5.80 0.54
N ALA A 122 -8.69 6.01 1.40
CA ALA A 122 -9.66 4.99 1.82
C ALA A 122 -10.69 4.66 0.73
N ASP A 123 -10.89 5.57 -0.23
CA ASP A 123 -11.87 5.39 -1.32
C ASP A 123 -11.30 4.71 -2.56
N MET A 124 -10.12 4.09 -2.41
CA MET A 124 -9.54 3.35 -3.52
C MET A 124 -10.39 2.14 -3.86
N GLN A 125 -10.66 1.97 -5.15
CA GLN A 125 -11.46 0.89 -5.71
C GLN A 125 -10.61 0.07 -6.68
N ILE A 126 -10.99 -1.19 -6.88
CA ILE A 126 -10.36 -2.08 -7.84
C ILE A 126 -11.40 -2.83 -8.65
N VAL A 127 -11.12 -3.04 -9.92
CA VAL A 127 -11.86 -3.94 -10.81
C VAL A 127 -10.88 -4.81 -11.58
N ALA A 128 -11.29 -6.02 -11.94
CA ALA A 128 -10.58 -6.86 -12.90
C ALA A 128 -11.29 -6.81 -14.25
N GLY A 129 -10.51 -6.89 -15.32
CA GLY A 129 -11.01 -6.90 -16.68
C GLY A 129 -10.02 -7.51 -17.66
N TYR A 130 -10.47 -7.69 -18.90
CA TYR A 130 -9.64 -8.08 -20.02
C TYR A 130 -9.57 -6.95 -21.03
N ALA A 131 -8.40 -6.73 -21.61
CA ALA A 131 -8.26 -5.90 -22.79
C ALA A 131 -8.92 -6.64 -23.98
N ASP A 132 -9.95 -6.05 -24.55
CA ASP A 132 -10.71 -6.67 -25.65
C ASP A 132 -10.19 -6.20 -27.00
N ASP A 133 -10.29 -4.89 -27.26
CA ASP A 133 -10.02 -4.30 -28.59
C ASP A 133 -9.59 -2.84 -28.47
N VAL A 134 -8.95 -2.34 -29.50
CA VAL A 134 -8.61 -0.92 -29.62
C VAL A 134 -9.64 -0.22 -30.50
N VAL A 135 -10.43 0.63 -29.90
CA VAL A 135 -11.46 1.42 -30.58
C VAL A 135 -11.06 2.87 -30.75
N LYS A 136 -11.64 3.52 -31.76
CA LYS A 136 -11.42 4.96 -32.00
C LYS A 136 -12.56 5.74 -31.33
N GLU A 137 -12.20 6.62 -30.41
CA GLU A 137 -13.13 7.55 -29.78
C GLU A 137 -12.75 8.98 -30.15
N GLY A 138 -13.48 9.57 -31.09
CA GLY A 138 -13.09 10.82 -31.75
C GLY A 138 -11.73 10.67 -32.47
N ILE A 139 -10.77 11.50 -32.10
CA ILE A 139 -9.40 11.44 -32.62
C ILE A 139 -8.47 10.51 -31.83
N ARG A 140 -8.92 9.95 -30.71
CA ARG A 140 -8.09 9.15 -29.79
C ARG A 140 -8.32 7.66 -30.01
N ARG A 141 -7.23 6.90 -29.91
CA ARG A 141 -7.30 5.43 -29.77
C ARG A 141 -7.43 5.09 -28.31
N CYS A 142 -8.38 4.20 -27.99
CA CYS A 142 -8.68 3.78 -26.62
C CYS A 142 -8.76 2.25 -26.58
N TRP A 143 -8.33 1.66 -25.46
CA TRP A 143 -8.60 0.27 -25.20
C TRP A 143 -10.02 0.10 -24.64
N LYS A 144 -10.75 -0.85 -25.21
CA LYS A 144 -11.99 -1.38 -24.65
C LYS A 144 -11.62 -2.44 -23.64
N ILE A 145 -12.10 -2.27 -22.41
CA ILE A 145 -11.89 -3.22 -21.32
C ILE A 145 -13.22 -3.90 -21.03
N ARG A 146 -13.22 -5.23 -21.12
CA ARG A 146 -14.33 -6.07 -20.69
C ARG A 146 -14.14 -6.43 -19.24
N ARG A 147 -15.02 -5.93 -18.39
CA ARG A 147 -15.02 -6.12 -16.95
C ARG A 147 -15.45 -7.54 -16.58
N VAL A 148 -14.77 -8.16 -15.62
CA VAL A 148 -15.05 -9.52 -15.14
C VAL A 148 -15.21 -9.61 -13.62
N SER A 149 -15.11 -8.47 -12.92
CA SER A 149 -15.38 -8.43 -11.49
C SER A 149 -16.25 -7.24 -11.11
N GLU A 150 -16.91 -7.34 -9.97
CA GLU A 150 -17.52 -6.17 -9.33
C GLU A 150 -16.46 -5.14 -8.93
N GLN A 151 -16.89 -3.89 -8.85
CA GLN A 151 -16.11 -2.83 -8.24
C GLN A 151 -16.03 -3.08 -6.73
N ARG A 152 -14.81 -3.18 -6.20
CA ARG A 152 -14.58 -3.46 -4.79
C ARG A 152 -13.67 -2.40 -4.19
N GLN A 153 -13.88 -2.11 -2.92
CA GLN A 153 -12.96 -1.27 -2.18
C GLN A 153 -11.61 -1.97 -2.07
N PHE A 154 -10.54 -1.23 -2.32
CA PHE A 154 -9.19 -1.73 -2.34
C PHE A 154 -8.35 -1.03 -1.26
N PHE A 155 -8.15 -1.71 -0.18
CA PHE A 155 -7.27 -1.23 0.89
C PHE A 155 -5.82 -1.55 0.51
N ARG A 156 -5.13 -0.58 -0.09
CA ARG A 156 -3.69 -0.71 -0.38
C ARG A 156 -2.86 -0.69 0.89
N ARG A 157 -3.39 -0.15 1.97
CA ARG A 157 -2.69 0.04 3.23
C ARG A 157 -3.43 -0.66 4.35
N SER A 158 -2.68 -1.39 5.18
CA SER A 158 -3.22 -1.99 6.40
C SER A 158 -3.48 -0.95 7.48
N ASP A 159 -2.75 0.18 7.42
CA ASP A 159 -2.73 1.16 8.49
C ASP A 159 -3.15 2.54 7.97
N GLU A 160 -3.99 3.23 8.73
CA GLU A 160 -4.36 4.63 8.50
C GLU A 160 -3.13 5.51 8.64
N ARG A 161 -2.95 6.48 7.74
CA ARG A 161 -1.89 7.48 7.82
C ARG A 161 -2.43 8.79 8.34
N LEU A 162 -1.81 9.27 9.39
CA LEU A 162 -2.09 10.58 9.97
C LEU A 162 -1.11 11.60 9.43
N ARG A 163 -1.62 12.72 8.92
CA ARG A 163 -0.77 13.87 8.59
C ARG A 163 -0.37 14.57 9.89
N ALA A 164 0.86 14.36 10.32
CA ALA A 164 1.38 14.95 11.55
C ALA A 164 2.83 15.37 11.31
N THR A 165 3.15 16.59 11.71
CA THR A 165 4.50 17.15 11.65
C THR A 165 5.14 16.98 13.03
N ILE A 166 5.99 15.97 13.15
CA ILE A 166 6.64 15.56 14.41
C ILE A 166 8.15 15.52 14.16
N PRO A 167 8.98 16.16 15.00
CA PRO A 167 10.43 16.01 14.90
C PRO A 167 10.79 14.57 15.22
N ILE A 168 11.74 14.03 14.47
CA ILE A 168 12.28 12.69 14.69
C ILE A 168 13.79 12.75 14.69
N GLN A 169 14.40 11.78 15.35
CA GLN A 169 15.83 11.52 15.22
C GLN A 169 16.02 10.17 14.49
N TYR A 170 17.07 10.08 13.67
CA TYR A 170 17.38 8.86 12.95
C TYR A 170 18.87 8.67 12.80
N THR A 171 19.31 7.41 12.84
CA THR A 171 20.71 7.00 12.62
C THR A 171 20.76 5.85 11.63
N GLN A 172 21.88 5.71 10.95
CA GLN A 172 22.16 4.57 10.11
C GLN A 172 23.43 3.87 10.60
N PRO A 173 23.42 2.53 10.77
CA PRO A 173 24.56 1.79 11.32
C PRO A 173 25.88 1.96 10.54
N THR A 174 25.78 2.31 9.26
CA THR A 174 26.93 2.53 8.36
C THR A 174 27.51 3.95 8.42
N TRP A 175 26.90 4.87 9.19
CA TRP A 175 27.43 6.21 9.34
C TRP A 175 28.66 6.22 10.24
N PRO A 176 29.57 7.17 10.04
CA PRO A 176 30.75 7.27 10.88
C PRO A 176 30.38 7.61 12.33
N ALA A 177 30.93 6.85 13.24
CA ALA A 177 30.89 7.19 14.66
C ALA A 177 31.78 8.39 15.01
N ASN A 178 31.44 9.09 16.07
CA ASN A 178 32.28 10.13 16.66
C ASN A 178 33.47 9.50 17.42
N GLU A 179 34.28 10.33 18.08
CA GLU A 179 35.46 9.89 18.85
C GLU A 179 35.11 8.94 20.01
N ASP A 180 33.88 9.02 20.53
CA ASP A 180 33.36 8.13 21.58
C ASP A 180 32.74 6.83 21.03
N GLY A 181 32.82 6.57 19.73
CA GLY A 181 32.26 5.41 19.07
C GLY A 181 30.71 5.48 18.87
N VAL A 182 30.14 6.64 19.12
CA VAL A 182 28.69 6.87 18.98
C VAL A 182 28.35 7.45 17.60
N ILE A 183 27.37 6.92 16.92
CA ILE A 183 26.85 7.48 15.67
C ILE A 183 25.89 8.62 16.04
N PRO A 184 26.22 9.89 15.73
CA PRO A 184 25.34 11.01 16.06
C PRO A 184 24.02 10.90 15.26
N PRO A 185 22.87 11.10 15.93
CA PRO A 185 21.59 11.12 15.24
C PRO A 185 21.44 12.37 14.37
N GLU A 186 20.79 12.21 13.25
CA GLU A 186 20.33 13.31 12.40
C GLU A 186 18.87 13.63 12.73
N GLU A 187 18.47 14.88 12.50
CA GLU A 187 17.08 15.31 12.71
C GLU A 187 16.28 15.27 11.41
N GLY A 188 15.02 14.90 11.54
CA GLY A 188 14.03 14.90 10.48
C GLY A 188 12.68 15.38 10.97
N MET A 189 11.74 15.54 10.04
CA MET A 189 10.39 16.00 10.32
C MET A 189 9.38 15.16 9.57
N THR A 190 8.40 14.54 10.27
CA THR A 190 7.39 13.72 9.60
C THR A 190 6.45 14.54 8.72
N LEU A 191 5.98 13.92 7.64
CA LEU A 191 4.90 14.37 6.77
C LEU A 191 3.61 13.62 7.08
N ASP A 192 3.73 12.31 7.22
CA ASP A 192 2.66 11.43 7.67
C ASP A 192 3.27 10.27 8.47
N ILE A 193 2.46 9.68 9.34
CA ILE A 193 2.82 8.51 10.15
C ILE A 193 1.65 7.54 10.24
N SER A 194 1.97 6.25 10.30
CA SER A 194 1.04 5.14 10.57
C SER A 194 1.73 4.08 11.41
N ALA A 195 1.00 3.10 11.91
CA ALA A 195 1.60 1.98 12.63
C ALA A 195 2.60 1.17 11.78
N GLY A 196 2.45 1.16 10.45
CA GLY A 196 3.34 0.42 9.55
C GLY A 196 4.52 1.22 9.01
N GLY A 197 4.59 2.54 9.23
CA GLY A 197 5.66 3.38 8.70
C GLY A 197 5.34 4.86 8.68
N LEU A 198 6.28 5.64 8.17
CA LEU A 198 6.13 7.10 8.05
C LEU A 198 6.74 7.64 6.76
N ALA A 199 6.39 8.85 6.41
CA ALA A 199 7.13 9.67 5.47
C ALA A 199 7.69 10.89 6.20
N CYS A 200 8.94 11.25 5.91
CA CYS A 200 9.57 12.40 6.56
C CYS A 200 10.54 13.15 5.65
N TYR A 201 10.79 14.38 6.02
CA TYR A 201 11.89 15.19 5.53
C TYR A 201 13.19 14.79 6.22
N LEU A 202 14.29 14.76 5.46
CA LEU A 202 15.62 14.37 5.91
C LEU A 202 16.68 15.40 5.46
N ASN A 203 17.68 15.61 6.29
CA ASN A 203 18.85 16.41 5.94
C ASN A 203 19.89 15.59 5.18
N ARG A 204 20.09 14.34 5.59
CA ARG A 204 21.08 13.44 4.99
C ARG A 204 20.41 12.51 3.98
N GLY A 205 21.08 12.32 2.84
CA GLY A 205 20.62 11.40 1.80
C GLY A 205 20.79 9.95 2.24
N MET A 206 19.78 9.15 1.92
CA MET A 206 19.77 7.71 2.16
C MET A 206 19.16 7.04 0.91
N ASN A 207 19.54 5.79 0.66
CA ASN A 207 19.10 5.04 -0.51
C ASN A 207 17.93 4.10 -0.18
N VAL A 208 17.15 3.75 -1.20
CA VAL A 208 16.08 2.75 -1.06
C VAL A 208 16.68 1.40 -0.66
N GLY A 209 16.07 0.76 0.33
CA GLY A 209 16.52 -0.51 0.90
C GLY A 209 17.44 -0.37 2.11
N GLU A 210 18.01 0.80 2.35
CA GLU A 210 18.81 1.03 3.55
C GLU A 210 17.96 0.98 4.82
N VAL A 211 18.59 0.52 5.90
CA VAL A 211 18.00 0.39 7.23
C VAL A 211 18.45 1.52 8.11
N CYS A 212 17.58 2.08 8.90
CA CYS A 212 17.92 3.06 9.94
C CYS A 212 17.18 2.74 11.25
N GLU A 213 17.69 3.28 12.33
CA GLU A 213 16.99 3.34 13.61
C GLU A 213 16.42 4.73 13.80
N MET A 214 15.20 4.78 14.33
CA MET A 214 14.46 6.02 14.56
C MET A 214 14.05 6.15 15.99
N THR A 215 14.12 7.38 16.49
CA THR A 215 13.52 7.78 17.75
C THR A 215 12.41 8.79 17.47
N LEU A 216 11.21 8.45 17.95
CA LEU A 216 10.03 9.29 17.89
C LEU A 216 9.81 9.89 19.27
N PRO A 217 9.64 11.22 19.40
CA PRO A 217 9.61 11.90 20.70
C PRO A 217 8.37 11.54 21.51
N THR A 218 8.45 11.79 22.79
CA THR A 218 7.30 11.64 23.68
C THR A 218 6.12 12.52 23.24
N ILE A 219 4.98 11.91 23.02
CA ILE A 219 3.72 12.59 22.73
C ILE A 219 2.74 12.34 23.87
N GLY A 220 2.17 13.40 24.43
CA GLY A 220 1.27 13.32 25.57
C GLY A 220 1.78 14.09 26.78
N THR A 221 1.09 13.91 27.90
CA THR A 221 1.53 14.44 29.21
C THR A 221 2.59 13.52 29.81
N THR A 222 3.37 14.00 30.76
CA THR A 222 4.45 13.24 31.44
C THR A 222 3.97 11.92 32.08
N ARG A 223 2.68 11.75 32.32
CA ARG A 223 2.11 10.51 32.89
C ARG A 223 1.62 9.50 31.85
N GLU A 224 1.33 9.96 30.63
CA GLU A 224 0.77 9.14 29.54
C GLU A 224 1.61 9.25 28.26
N GLY A 225 2.78 9.87 28.34
CA GLY A 225 3.61 10.10 27.19
C GLY A 225 4.24 8.80 26.69
N HIS A 226 4.05 8.52 25.40
CA HIS A 226 4.70 7.42 24.72
C HIS A 226 5.88 7.97 23.89
N GLU A 227 7.04 7.40 24.09
CA GLU A 227 8.23 7.60 23.28
C GLU A 227 8.56 6.27 22.59
N ILE A 228 8.95 6.32 21.34
CA ILE A 228 9.45 5.15 20.62
C ILE A 228 10.94 5.35 20.38
N ARG A 229 11.78 4.49 20.95
CA ARG A 229 13.22 4.49 20.76
C ARG A 229 13.67 3.28 19.98
N GLY A 230 14.64 3.47 19.09
CA GLY A 230 15.26 2.38 18.34
C GLY A 230 14.32 1.67 17.35
N ALA A 231 13.26 2.35 16.88
CA ALA A 231 12.39 1.75 15.87
C ALA A 231 13.18 1.48 14.59
N VAL A 232 13.32 0.23 14.21
CA VAL A 232 13.98 -0.18 12.97
C VAL A 232 13.08 0.12 11.78
N ALA A 233 13.62 0.83 10.78
CA ALA A 233 12.88 1.19 9.59
C ALA A 233 13.70 0.98 8.31
N VAL A 234 13.02 0.60 7.22
CA VAL A 234 13.62 0.44 5.89
C VAL A 234 13.07 1.48 4.95
N ILE A 235 13.94 2.11 4.17
CA ILE A 235 13.55 3.10 3.17
C ILE A 235 12.89 2.40 1.99
N CYS A 236 11.63 2.77 1.73
CA CYS A 236 10.86 2.24 0.61
C CYS A 236 10.98 3.10 -0.65
N TRP A 237 11.13 4.40 -0.48
CA TRP A 237 11.30 5.36 -1.57
C TRP A 237 11.96 6.65 -1.04
N THR A 238 12.62 7.37 -1.94
CA THR A 238 13.21 8.69 -1.65
C THR A 238 13.01 9.62 -2.84
N ARG A 239 12.96 10.92 -2.58
CA ARG A 239 12.92 11.97 -3.60
C ARG A 239 13.54 13.24 -3.06
N GLU A 240 13.83 14.18 -3.91
CA GLU A 240 14.26 15.52 -3.50
C GLU A 240 13.14 16.25 -2.76
N ALA A 241 13.52 17.03 -1.76
CA ALA A 241 12.58 17.91 -1.08
C ALA A 241 12.15 19.06 -2.03
N PRO A 242 10.95 19.65 -1.84
CA PRO A 242 10.52 20.79 -2.61
C PRO A 242 11.54 21.96 -2.52
N LYS A 243 11.65 22.74 -3.59
CA LYS A 243 12.49 23.95 -3.58
C LYS A 243 12.06 24.88 -2.45
N GLY A 244 13.03 25.40 -1.70
CA GLY A 244 12.79 26.26 -0.52
C GLY A 244 12.58 25.49 0.79
N SER A 245 12.55 24.16 0.77
CA SER A 245 12.57 23.37 1.99
C SER A 245 13.93 23.50 2.71
N PRO A 246 13.95 23.57 4.05
CA PRO A 246 15.20 23.48 4.82
C PRO A 246 15.83 22.09 4.75
N PHE A 247 15.08 21.09 4.33
CA PHE A 247 15.51 19.69 4.19
C PHE A 247 15.91 19.38 2.74
N ARG A 248 16.80 18.41 2.55
CA ARG A 248 17.29 18.02 1.22
C ARG A 248 16.46 16.93 0.56
N ARG A 249 15.89 16.03 1.34
CA ARG A 249 15.19 14.84 0.85
C ARG A 249 13.85 14.64 1.54
N VAL A 250 13.01 13.89 0.89
CA VAL A 250 11.81 13.28 1.47
C VAL A 250 11.91 11.79 1.25
N ALA A 251 11.69 11.00 2.29
CA ALA A 251 11.72 9.55 2.19
C ALA A 251 10.49 8.92 2.87
N GLY A 252 10.08 7.77 2.36
CA GLY A 252 9.07 6.93 2.99
C GLY A 252 9.70 5.68 3.57
N PHE A 253 9.33 5.37 4.79
CA PHE A 253 9.88 4.29 5.61
C PHE A 253 8.81 3.27 5.96
N GLN A 254 9.21 2.02 6.03
CA GLN A 254 8.43 0.93 6.59
C GLN A 254 9.08 0.45 7.87
N PHE A 255 8.36 0.45 8.97
CA PHE A 255 8.84 -0.11 10.22
C PHE A 255 9.03 -1.63 10.13
N ARG A 256 10.05 -2.13 10.82
CA ARG A 256 10.32 -3.55 11.02
C ARG A 256 10.15 -3.83 12.50
N PHE A 257 9.26 -4.73 12.83
CA PHE A 257 8.97 -5.13 14.20
C PHE A 257 9.58 -6.50 14.46
N ALA A 258 10.21 -6.68 15.61
CA ALA A 258 10.68 -7.98 16.06
C ALA A 258 9.49 -8.88 16.43
N ASP A 259 8.44 -8.28 17.00
CA ASP A 259 7.26 -8.99 17.46
C ASP A 259 5.96 -8.15 17.38
N SER A 260 4.87 -8.71 17.88
CA SER A 260 3.57 -8.05 17.92
C SER A 260 3.49 -6.95 18.99
N VAL A 261 4.34 -6.99 20.01
CA VAL A 261 4.35 -6.01 21.11
C VAL A 261 4.89 -4.68 20.60
N GLU A 262 6.02 -4.69 19.87
CA GLU A 262 6.57 -3.48 19.24
C GLU A 262 5.56 -2.85 18.26
N ARG A 263 4.87 -3.69 17.47
CA ARG A 263 3.83 -3.19 16.59
C ARG A 263 2.68 -2.56 17.34
N GLN A 264 2.25 -3.14 18.46
CA GLN A 264 1.19 -2.58 19.30
C GLN A 264 1.62 -1.25 19.92
N GLN A 265 2.84 -1.16 20.42
CA GLN A 265 3.41 0.09 20.94
C GLN A 265 3.38 1.22 19.91
N MET A 266 3.76 0.92 18.66
CA MET A 266 3.67 1.87 17.56
C MET A 266 2.22 2.26 17.25
N GLN A 267 1.28 1.32 17.28
CA GLN A 267 -0.14 1.61 17.11
C GLN A 267 -0.67 2.53 18.21
N ASP A 268 -0.27 2.29 19.45
CA ASP A 268 -0.68 3.12 20.60
C ASP A 268 -0.08 4.53 20.52
N TYR A 269 1.16 4.64 20.06
CA TYR A 269 1.80 5.90 19.75
C TYR A 269 1.02 6.70 18.68
N VAL A 270 0.66 6.06 17.57
CA VAL A 270 -0.13 6.69 16.50
C VAL A 270 -1.53 7.09 17.00
N ASN A 271 -2.18 6.27 17.82
CA ASN A 271 -3.46 6.59 18.44
C ASN A 271 -3.36 7.82 19.37
N THR A 272 -2.24 7.96 20.10
CA THR A 272 -1.97 9.14 20.95
C THR A 272 -1.82 10.41 20.11
N ILE A 273 -1.13 10.32 18.95
CA ILE A 273 -1.06 11.42 17.97
C ILE A 273 -2.45 11.81 17.50
N LYS A 274 -3.26 10.82 17.08
CA LYS A 274 -4.62 11.05 16.60
C LYS A 274 -5.48 11.80 17.62
N LYS A 275 -5.42 11.38 18.87
CA LYS A 275 -6.15 12.05 19.97
C LYS A 275 -5.66 13.48 20.20
N ARG A 276 -4.34 13.70 20.23
CA ARG A 276 -3.75 15.01 20.53
C ARG A 276 -4.04 16.05 19.45
N TYR A 277 -3.95 15.66 18.19
CA TYR A 277 -4.14 16.57 17.06
C TYR A 277 -5.59 16.60 16.55
N LYS A 278 -6.51 15.85 17.15
CA LYS A 278 -7.94 15.75 16.76
C LYS A 278 -8.10 15.38 15.28
N LEU A 279 -7.26 14.49 14.80
CA LEU A 279 -7.22 14.03 13.40
C LEU A 279 -8.24 12.91 13.15
#